data_4054a29e192e2f935fefb9f16207f7a3
#
_entry.id   4054a29e192e2f935fefb9f16207f7a3
#
_cell.length_a   1.000
_cell.length_b   1.000
_cell.length_c   1.000
_cell.angle_alpha   90.00
_cell.angle_beta   90.00
_cell.angle_gamma   90.00
#
_symmetry.space_group_name_H-M   'P 1'
#
loop_
_entity.id
_entity.type
_entity.pdbx_description
1 polymer ?
#
loop_
_entity_poly.entity_id
_entity_poly.type
_entity_poly.pdbx_seq_one_letter_code
_entity_poly.pdbx_strand_id
1 'polypeptide(L)'
;MIRNTIQRTLVLETIKKLNCHATADEVYDAIVREHPHISRGTVYRNLNQLCESGEIRRVEVPDGADRFEHRCHDHYHARCTLCGRVFDVDMEYMVDLEQKIRDPHGFEFSSHDIMFKGVCPDCKKRRIREQKNP
;
A
#
# COMPACT_ATOMS: atom_id res chain seq x y z
N MET A 1 9.30 12.76 22.99
CA MET A 1 10.60 13.34 22.63
C MET A 1 10.53 14.00 21.26
N ILE A 2 11.14 15.17 21.14
CA ILE A 2 11.11 15.99 19.93
C ILE A 2 11.67 15.24 18.71
N ARG A 3 12.76 14.50 18.90
CA ARG A 3 13.43 13.75 17.83
C ARG A 3 12.50 12.70 17.17
N ASN A 4 11.77 11.93 17.98
CA ASN A 4 10.85 10.91 17.49
C ASN A 4 9.67 11.55 16.73
N THR A 5 9.19 12.69 17.22
CA THR A 5 8.12 13.45 16.56
C THR A 5 8.56 13.98 15.20
N ILE A 6 9.79 14.47 15.09
CA ILE A 6 10.35 14.96 13.82
C ILE A 6 10.46 13.82 12.80
N GLN A 7 10.99 12.67 13.22
CA GLN A 7 11.13 11.49 12.35
C GLN A 7 9.77 10.97 11.90
N ARG A 8 8.79 10.93 12.81
CA ARG A 8 7.42 10.49 12.49
C ARG A 8 6.77 11.41 11.46
N THR A 9 6.90 12.72 11.65
CA THR A 9 6.37 13.72 10.71
C THR A 9 7.04 13.57 9.35
N LEU A 10 8.34 13.36 9.31
CA LEU A 10 9.10 13.17 8.07
C LEU A 10 8.59 11.96 7.28
N VAL A 11 8.38 10.82 7.94
CA VAL A 11 7.87 9.61 7.31
C VAL A 11 6.45 9.85 6.77
N LEU A 12 5.58 10.44 7.59
CA LEU A 12 4.20 10.73 7.19
C LEU A 12 4.14 11.66 5.98
N GLU A 13 4.90 12.76 6.00
CA GLU A 13 4.94 13.71 4.89
C GLU A 13 5.49 13.08 3.62
N THR A 14 6.44 12.16 3.74
CA THR A 14 7.01 11.44 2.59
C THR A 14 5.94 10.56 1.94
N ILE A 15 5.15 9.84 2.73
CA ILE A 15 4.06 9.01 2.22
C ILE A 15 3.03 9.87 1.48
N LYS A 16 2.68 11.03 2.04
CA LYS A 16 1.75 11.98 1.40
C LYS A 16 2.28 12.49 0.08
N LYS A 17 3.58 12.82 0.01
CA LYS A 17 4.23 13.32 -1.21
C LYS A 17 4.29 12.26 -2.31
N LEU A 18 4.60 11.03 -1.95
CA LEU A 18 4.66 9.93 -2.93
C LEU A 18 3.28 9.68 -3.54
N ASN A 19 2.22 9.91 -2.77
CA ASN A 19 0.83 9.80 -3.21
C ASN A 19 0.57 8.52 -4.03
N CYS A 20 1.18 7.43 -3.59
CA CYS A 20 1.07 6.11 -4.19
C CYS A 20 1.14 5.06 -3.09
N HIS A 21 0.98 3.81 -3.48
CA HIS A 21 1.12 2.68 -2.55
C HIS A 21 2.60 2.29 -2.50
N ALA A 22 3.34 2.94 -1.62
CA ALA A 22 4.79 2.77 -1.52
C ALA A 22 5.17 1.63 -0.58
N THR A 23 6.20 0.86 -0.95
CA THR A 23 6.82 -0.11 -0.04
C THR A 23 7.66 0.64 1.00
N ALA A 24 8.01 -0.04 2.10
CA ALA A 24 8.89 0.54 3.12
C ALA A 24 10.24 0.95 2.52
N ASP A 25 10.78 0.15 1.61
CA ASP A 25 12.05 0.47 0.93
C ASP A 25 11.93 1.70 0.04
N GLU A 26 10.82 1.86 -0.67
CA GLU A 26 10.58 3.05 -1.49
C GLU A 26 10.47 4.31 -0.63
N VAL A 27 9.83 4.21 0.54
CA VAL A 27 9.74 5.32 1.50
C VAL A 27 11.14 5.66 2.02
N TYR A 28 11.91 4.66 2.40
CA TYR A 28 13.29 4.84 2.86
C TYR A 28 14.15 5.54 1.79
N ASP A 29 14.10 5.05 0.55
CA ASP A 29 14.89 5.60 -0.56
C ASP A 29 14.53 7.08 -0.81
N ALA A 30 13.26 7.44 -0.70
CA ALA A 30 12.83 8.83 -0.85
C ALA A 30 13.36 9.72 0.28
N ILE A 31 13.37 9.22 1.52
CA ILE A 31 13.82 10.00 2.67
C ILE A 31 15.34 10.16 2.68
N VAL A 32 16.08 9.09 2.39
CA VAL A 32 17.55 9.08 2.51
C VAL A 32 18.22 10.06 1.56
N ARG A 33 17.58 10.41 0.45
CA ARG A 33 18.11 11.41 -0.49
C ARG A 33 18.35 12.77 0.16
N GLU A 34 17.44 13.19 1.05
CA GLU A 34 17.52 14.47 1.75
C GLU A 34 18.03 14.32 3.18
N HIS A 35 17.93 13.14 3.75
CA HIS A 35 18.30 12.84 5.16
C HIS A 35 19.17 11.58 5.19
N PRO A 36 20.44 11.68 4.73
CA PRO A 36 21.31 10.49 4.55
C PRO A 36 21.67 9.76 5.85
N HIS A 37 21.45 10.39 7.00
CA HIS A 37 21.78 9.76 8.30
C HIS A 37 20.64 8.95 8.91
N ILE A 38 19.45 8.97 8.29
CA ILE A 38 18.32 8.20 8.81
C ILE A 38 18.55 6.70 8.54
N SER A 39 18.22 5.86 9.50
CA SER A 39 18.38 4.40 9.35
C SER A 39 17.09 3.76 8.82
N ARG A 40 17.22 2.60 8.18
CA ARG A 40 16.08 1.80 7.77
C ARG A 40 15.19 1.44 8.96
N GLY A 41 15.81 1.04 10.07
CA GLY A 41 15.09 0.68 11.29
C GLY A 41 14.22 1.81 11.81
N THR A 42 14.70 3.06 11.74
CA THR A 42 13.93 4.23 12.14
C THR A 42 12.71 4.41 11.23
N VAL A 43 12.89 4.30 9.92
CA VAL A 43 11.79 4.43 8.96
C VAL A 43 10.75 3.34 9.21
N TYR A 44 11.17 2.09 9.36
CA TYR A 44 10.28 0.95 9.56
C TYR A 44 9.50 1.05 10.87
N ARG A 45 10.16 1.46 11.98
CA ARG A 45 9.48 1.67 13.26
C ARG A 45 8.40 2.75 13.15
N ASN A 46 8.71 3.85 12.47
CA ASN A 46 7.75 4.94 12.29
C ASN A 46 6.58 4.53 11.41
N LEU A 47 6.83 3.76 10.35
CA LEU A 47 5.74 3.20 9.52
C LEU A 47 4.79 2.34 10.35
N ASN A 48 5.34 1.45 11.19
CA ASN A 48 4.53 0.60 12.06
C ASN A 48 3.71 1.42 13.06
N GLN A 49 4.32 2.44 13.68
CA GLN A 49 3.62 3.31 14.62
C GLN A 49 2.50 4.12 13.95
N LEU A 50 2.75 4.61 12.74
CA LEU A 50 1.74 5.35 11.98
C LEU A 50 0.56 4.45 11.58
N CYS A 51 0.82 3.19 11.26
CA CYS A 51 -0.24 2.21 11.01
C CYS A 51 -1.05 1.93 12.27
N GLU A 52 -0.39 1.74 13.40
CA GLU A 52 -1.06 1.48 14.69
C GLU A 52 -1.93 2.66 15.11
N SER A 53 -1.50 3.89 14.85
CA SER A 53 -2.28 5.09 15.18
C SER A 53 -3.40 5.40 14.19
N GLY A 54 -3.45 4.69 13.06
CA GLY A 54 -4.48 4.90 12.02
C GLY A 54 -4.21 6.08 11.08
N GLU A 55 -3.03 6.70 11.17
CA GLU A 55 -2.70 7.84 10.30
C GLU A 55 -2.32 7.40 8.89
N ILE A 56 -1.84 6.17 8.74
CA ILE A 56 -1.63 5.52 7.44
C ILE A 56 -2.19 4.11 7.50
N ARG A 57 -2.36 3.49 6.35
CA ARG A 57 -2.85 2.12 6.22
C ARG A 57 -1.78 1.25 5.58
N ARG A 58 -1.61 0.05 6.12
CA ARG A 58 -0.80 -0.99 5.50
C ARG A 58 -1.67 -1.78 4.54
N VAL A 59 -1.22 -1.90 3.30
CA VAL A 59 -1.87 -2.75 2.30
C VAL A 59 -1.04 -4.02 2.18
N GLU A 60 -1.59 -5.13 2.63
CA GLU A 60 -0.94 -6.43 2.54
C GLU A 60 -1.03 -6.93 1.10
N VAL A 61 0.11 -7.27 0.53
CA VAL A 61 0.20 -7.73 -0.85
C VAL A 61 0.61 -9.20 -0.84
N PRO A 62 -0.28 -10.11 -1.26
CA PRO A 62 0.11 -11.52 -1.37
C PRO A 62 1.28 -11.68 -2.33
N ASP A 63 2.27 -12.48 -1.94
CA ASP A 63 3.47 -12.75 -2.75
C ASP A 63 4.32 -11.51 -3.05
N GLY A 64 4.24 -10.48 -2.21
CA GLY A 64 5.01 -9.25 -2.39
C GLY A 64 5.19 -8.49 -1.09
N ALA A 65 5.93 -7.40 -1.16
CA ALA A 65 6.13 -6.52 -0.01
C ALA A 65 4.86 -5.73 0.29
N ASP A 66 4.57 -5.56 1.58
CA ASP A 66 3.48 -4.70 2.03
C ASP A 66 3.71 -3.27 1.53
N ARG A 67 2.61 -2.59 1.26
CA ARG A 67 2.64 -1.20 0.83
C ARG A 67 1.90 -0.32 1.81
N PHE A 68 2.19 0.95 1.79
CA PHE A 68 1.64 1.92 2.74
C PHE A 68 0.95 3.04 1.99
N GLU A 69 -0.19 3.47 2.49
CA GLU A 69 -0.94 4.57 1.91
C GLU A 69 -1.49 5.48 2.99
N HIS A 70 -1.72 6.71 2.60
CA HIS A 70 -2.24 7.75 3.48
C HIS A 70 -3.78 7.70 3.60
N ARG A 71 -4.45 7.10 2.64
CA ARG A 71 -5.91 6.93 2.67
C ARG A 71 -6.32 5.85 3.66
N CYS A 72 -7.15 6.20 4.63
CA CYS A 72 -7.57 5.30 5.70
C CYS A 72 -9.04 4.88 5.63
N HIS A 73 -9.76 5.18 4.54
CA HIS A 73 -11.12 4.68 4.33
C HIS A 73 -11.08 3.33 3.61
N ASP A 74 -12.12 2.53 3.81
CA ASP A 74 -12.22 1.22 3.18
C ASP A 74 -12.38 1.34 1.67
N HIS A 75 -11.56 0.64 0.91
CA HIS A 75 -11.61 0.59 -0.55
C HIS A 75 -10.86 -0.66 -1.02
N TYR A 76 -10.97 -0.96 -2.30
CA TYR A 76 -10.29 -2.12 -2.89
C TYR A 76 -9.06 -1.71 -3.66
N HIS A 77 -8.18 -2.67 -3.92
CA HIS A 77 -6.91 -2.45 -4.60
C HIS A 77 -6.75 -3.41 -5.76
N ALA A 78 -5.91 -3.04 -6.71
CA ALA A 78 -5.47 -3.90 -7.79
C ALA A 78 -3.95 -3.97 -7.82
N ARG A 79 -3.42 -5.15 -8.04
CA ARG A 79 -1.98 -5.37 -8.18
C ARG A 79 -1.69 -5.75 -9.62
N CYS A 80 -0.70 -5.08 -10.21
CA CYS A 80 -0.18 -5.47 -11.51
C CYS A 80 0.67 -6.73 -11.37
N THR A 81 0.33 -7.77 -12.13
CA THR A 81 1.06 -9.04 -12.09
C THR A 81 2.43 -8.96 -12.75
N LEU A 82 2.69 -7.93 -13.55
CA LEU A 82 3.98 -7.77 -14.24
C LEU A 82 4.95 -6.85 -13.50
N CYS A 83 4.51 -5.67 -13.06
CA CYS A 83 5.40 -4.72 -12.36
C CYS A 83 5.25 -4.73 -10.84
N GLY A 84 4.21 -5.35 -10.31
CA GLY A 84 3.96 -5.45 -8.87
C GLY A 84 3.39 -4.21 -8.20
N ARG A 85 3.18 -3.11 -8.94
CA ARG A 85 2.59 -1.89 -8.36
C ARG A 85 1.15 -2.12 -7.95
N VAL A 86 0.72 -1.37 -6.94
CA VAL A 86 -0.63 -1.44 -6.40
C VAL A 86 -1.36 -0.13 -6.70
N PHE A 87 -2.61 -0.24 -7.06
CA PHE A 87 -3.49 0.88 -7.43
C PHE A 87 -4.80 0.78 -6.67
N ASP A 88 -5.46 1.93 -6.45
CA ASP A 88 -6.82 1.95 -5.95
C ASP A 88 -7.78 1.52 -7.05
N VAL A 89 -8.81 0.78 -6.67
CA VAL A 89 -9.90 0.41 -7.57
C VAL A 89 -11.10 1.31 -7.28
N ASP A 90 -11.59 1.98 -8.31
CA ASP A 90 -12.75 2.86 -8.20
C ASP A 90 -14.04 2.04 -8.28
N MET A 91 -14.46 1.53 -7.13
CA MET A 91 -15.74 0.86 -6.98
C MET A 91 -16.26 1.04 -5.57
N GLU A 92 -17.56 0.95 -5.40
CA GLU A 92 -18.20 1.06 -4.10
C GLU A 92 -17.77 -0.09 -3.19
N TYR A 93 -17.42 0.22 -1.95
CA TYR A 93 -17.08 -0.78 -0.95
C TYR A 93 -18.32 -1.58 -0.56
N MET A 94 -18.24 -2.90 -0.65
CA MET A 94 -19.35 -3.81 -0.36
C MET A 94 -19.44 -4.07 1.14
N VAL A 95 -20.11 -3.20 1.87
CA VAL A 95 -20.20 -3.24 3.33
C VAL A 95 -20.74 -4.57 3.86
N ASP A 96 -21.67 -5.17 3.14
CA ASP A 96 -22.37 -6.39 3.59
C ASP A 96 -21.89 -7.67 2.89
N LEU A 97 -20.67 -7.64 2.35
CA LEU A 97 -20.14 -8.78 1.59
C LEU A 97 -20.11 -10.07 2.43
N GLU A 98 -19.79 -9.96 3.72
CA GLU A 98 -19.70 -11.10 4.65
C GLU A 98 -21.03 -11.83 4.82
N GLN A 99 -22.15 -11.13 4.64
CA GLN A 99 -23.49 -11.73 4.74
C GLN A 99 -23.79 -12.72 3.64
N LYS A 100 -23.02 -12.70 2.54
CA LYS A 100 -23.15 -13.65 1.45
C LYS A 100 -22.48 -15.01 1.73
N ILE A 101 -21.75 -15.11 2.80
CA ILE A 101 -21.11 -16.35 3.23
C ILE A 101 -22.20 -17.30 3.72
N ARG A 102 -22.33 -18.48 3.09
CA ARG A 102 -23.40 -19.45 3.42
C ARG A 102 -23.13 -20.16 4.73
N ASP A 103 -21.89 -20.51 4.98
CA ASP A 103 -21.51 -21.20 6.21
C ASP A 103 -20.29 -20.49 6.84
N PRO A 104 -20.48 -19.69 7.87
CA PRO A 104 -19.38 -18.99 8.52
C PRO A 104 -18.49 -19.87 9.38
N HIS A 105 -18.81 -21.14 9.58
CA HIS A 105 -18.04 -22.07 10.40
C HIS A 105 -17.71 -21.51 11.81
N GLY A 106 -18.64 -20.77 12.40
CA GLY A 106 -18.45 -20.18 13.73
C GLY A 106 -17.67 -18.87 13.77
N PHE A 107 -17.25 -18.34 12.62
CA PHE A 107 -16.55 -17.04 12.56
C PHE A 107 -17.54 -15.89 12.76
N GLU A 108 -17.06 -14.90 13.49
CA GLU A 108 -17.70 -13.57 13.53
C GLU A 108 -16.83 -12.64 12.67
N PHE A 109 -17.28 -12.36 11.46
CA PHE A 109 -16.51 -11.57 10.52
C PHE A 109 -16.60 -10.08 10.83
N SER A 110 -15.46 -9.39 10.81
CA SER A 110 -15.39 -7.95 11.06
C SER A 110 -15.22 -7.14 9.79
N SER A 111 -14.55 -7.69 8.78
CA SER A 111 -14.23 -6.98 7.53
C SER A 111 -13.73 -7.95 6.46
N HIS A 112 -13.43 -7.39 5.30
CA HIS A 112 -12.83 -8.14 4.21
C HIS A 112 -11.86 -7.23 3.44
N ASP A 113 -10.91 -7.85 2.77
CA ASP A 113 -9.99 -7.18 1.85
C ASP A 113 -10.07 -7.87 0.49
N ILE A 114 -10.03 -7.09 -0.57
CA ILE A 114 -9.99 -7.62 -1.94
C ILE A 114 -8.82 -6.99 -2.69
N MET A 115 -7.98 -7.84 -3.23
CA MET A 115 -6.88 -7.45 -4.09
C MET A 115 -7.12 -8.07 -5.47
N PHE A 116 -7.53 -7.24 -6.42
CA PHE A 116 -7.68 -7.69 -7.81
C PHE A 116 -6.31 -7.85 -8.46
N LYS A 117 -6.18 -8.76 -9.37
CA LYS A 117 -4.94 -9.01 -10.10
C LYS A 117 -5.16 -8.75 -11.58
N GLY A 118 -4.24 -8.04 -12.20
CA GLY A 118 -4.34 -7.74 -13.62
C GLY A 118 -3.05 -7.15 -14.15
N VAL A 119 -3.10 -6.59 -15.33
CA VAL A 119 -1.95 -5.92 -15.96
C VAL A 119 -2.25 -4.43 -16.03
N CYS A 120 -1.40 -3.60 -15.42
CA CYS A 120 -1.63 -2.15 -15.37
C CYS A 120 -1.51 -1.52 -16.77
N PRO A 121 -2.06 -0.29 -16.95
CA PRO A 121 -2.02 0.37 -18.26
C PRO A 121 -0.62 0.52 -18.85
N ASP A 122 0.37 0.84 -18.05
CA ASP A 122 1.75 1.01 -18.51
C ASP A 122 2.37 -0.30 -19.00
N CYS A 123 2.17 -1.38 -18.24
CA CYS A 123 2.65 -2.71 -18.63
C CYS A 123 1.90 -3.24 -19.86
N LYS A 124 0.61 -2.93 -19.96
CA LYS A 124 -0.21 -3.29 -21.11
C LYS A 124 0.29 -2.61 -22.38
N LYS A 125 0.63 -1.33 -22.32
CA LYS A 125 1.23 -0.57 -23.42
C LYS A 125 2.59 -1.15 -23.82
N ARG A 126 3.41 -1.47 -22.85
CA ARG A 126 4.74 -2.06 -23.07
C ARG A 126 4.63 -3.42 -23.76
N ARG A 127 3.69 -4.25 -23.31
CA ARG A 127 3.44 -5.56 -23.89
C ARG A 127 2.99 -5.46 -25.36
N ILE A 128 2.14 -4.48 -25.69
CA ILE A 128 1.68 -4.22 -27.07
C ILE A 128 2.85 -3.80 -27.95
N ARG A 129 3.76 -2.93 -27.45
CA ARG A 129 4.96 -2.50 -28.17
C ARG A 129 5.88 -3.68 -28.49
N GLU A 130 6.08 -4.57 -27.53
CA GLU A 130 6.91 -5.76 -27.72
C GLU A 130 6.33 -6.69 -28.76
N GLN A 131 5.01 -6.82 -28.84
CA GLN A 131 4.33 -7.63 -29.85
C GLN A 131 4.43 -7.01 -31.27
N LYS A 132 4.47 -5.69 -31.36
CA LYS A 132 4.57 -4.97 -32.64
C LYS A 132 6.00 -4.90 -33.18
N ASN A 133 7.01 -5.07 -32.34
CA ASN A 133 8.44 -5.03 -32.69
C ASN A 133 9.08 -6.37 -32.35
N PRO A 134 8.83 -7.43 -33.13
CA PRO A 134 9.43 -8.74 -32.89
C PRO A 134 10.94 -8.77 -33.10
#